data_7818f5e609083b50807a32888522ba73
#
_entry.id   7818f5e609083b50807a32888522ba73
#
_cell.length_a   1.000
_cell.length_b   1.000
_cell.length_c   1.000
_cell.angle_alpha   90.00
_cell.angle_beta   90.00
_cell.angle_gamma   90.00
#
_symmetry.space_group_name_H-M   'P 1'
#
loop_
_entity.id
_entity.type
_entity.pdbx_description
1 polymer ?
#
loop_
_entity_poly.entity_id
_entity_poly.type
_entity_poly.pdbx_seq_one_letter_code
_entity_poly.pdbx_strand_id
1 'polypeptide(L)' 'MQFKMERPGQVEVGQIVDITEGKLPSSFYYTIEPAVAMSGNYRLAERLIARQGKVIDVEETPRGFFVTCEFNE' A
#
# COMPACT_ATOMS: atom_id res chain seq x y z
N MET A 1 -5.94 3.96 0.78
CA MET A 1 -4.91 3.77 -0.27
C MET A 1 -4.86 2.30 -0.65
N GLN A 2 -4.81 2.03 -1.94
CA GLN A 2 -4.72 0.66 -2.44
C GLN A 2 -3.29 0.31 -2.83
N PHE A 3 -2.93 -0.95 -2.59
CA PHE A 3 -1.65 -1.53 -2.97
C PHE A 3 -1.91 -2.79 -3.78
N LYS A 4 -1.15 -2.99 -4.83
CA LYS A 4 -1.25 -4.21 -5.63
C LYS A 4 -0.29 -5.26 -5.10
N MET A 5 -0.81 -6.43 -4.80
CA MET A 5 -0.06 -7.57 -4.29
C MET A 5 -0.08 -8.69 -5.33
N GLU A 6 1.10 -9.20 -5.68
CA GLU A 6 1.21 -10.22 -6.72
C GLU A 6 0.92 -11.64 -6.21
N ARG A 7 1.20 -11.91 -4.93
CA ARG A 7 1.02 -13.22 -4.34
C ARG A 7 -0.03 -13.17 -3.22
N PRO A 8 -0.93 -14.16 -3.14
CA PRO A 8 -1.93 -14.20 -2.08
C PRO A 8 -1.30 -14.54 -0.72
N GLY A 9 -2.00 -14.21 0.36
CA GLY A 9 -1.66 -14.65 1.70
C GLY A 9 -0.51 -13.91 2.37
N GLN A 10 -0.05 -12.80 1.79
CA GLN A 10 1.09 -12.06 2.35
C GLN A 10 0.66 -11.08 3.44
N VAL A 11 -0.58 -10.63 3.41
CA VAL A 11 -1.17 -9.78 4.45
C VAL A 11 -2.59 -10.21 4.71
N GLU A 12 -3.12 -9.85 5.88
CA GLU A 12 -4.48 -10.17 6.30
C GLU A 12 -5.20 -8.91 6.79
N VAL A 13 -6.51 -8.90 6.64
CA VAL A 13 -7.36 -7.83 7.18
C VAL A 13 -7.13 -7.72 8.69
N GLY A 14 -6.94 -6.49 9.16
CA GLY A 14 -6.65 -6.20 10.57
C GLY A 14 -5.17 -6.09 10.90
N GLN A 15 -4.30 -6.50 9.99
CA GLN A 15 -2.86 -6.45 10.21
C GLN A 15 -2.34 -5.02 10.13
N ILE A 16 -1.41 -4.69 11.02
CA ILE A 16 -0.66 -3.43 10.94
C ILE A 16 0.59 -3.70 10.11
N VAL A 17 0.80 -2.88 9.09
CA VAL A 17 1.91 -3.06 8.15
C VAL A 17 2.80 -1.83 8.11
N ASP A 18 4.09 -2.06 7.87
CA ASP A 18 5.06 -0.99 7.69
C ASP A 18 5.05 -0.55 6.23
N ILE A 19 5.15 0.76 6.03
CA ILE A 19 5.10 1.39 4.72
C ILE A 19 6.39 2.16 4.47
N THR A 20 6.98 1.97 3.31
CA THR A 20 8.10 2.78 2.86
C THR A 20 7.69 3.62 1.66
N GLU A 21 8.34 4.77 1.50
CA GLU A 21 8.08 5.70 0.41
C GLU A 21 9.21 5.65 -0.60
N GLY A 22 8.85 5.55 -1.88
CA GLY A 22 9.76 5.74 -2.99
C GLY A 22 9.49 7.08 -3.66
N LYS A 23 10.52 7.77 -4.09
CA LYS A 23 10.41 9.08 -4.73
C LYS A 23 10.78 8.99 -6.19
N LEU A 24 9.90 9.52 -7.05
CA LEU A 24 10.12 9.70 -8.48
C LEU A 24 10.29 11.20 -8.76
N PRO A 25 10.72 11.61 -9.97
CA PRO A 25 10.93 13.04 -10.25
C PRO A 25 9.75 13.95 -9.94
N SER A 26 8.51 13.48 -10.12
CA SER A 26 7.33 14.29 -9.89
C SER A 26 6.23 13.59 -9.10
N SER A 27 6.55 12.46 -8.47
CA SER A 27 5.55 11.69 -7.74
C SER A 27 6.19 10.82 -6.65
N PHE A 28 5.32 10.20 -5.86
CA PHE A 28 5.72 9.28 -4.78
C PHE A 28 4.93 7.99 -4.91
N TYR A 29 5.54 6.88 -4.51
CA TYR A 29 4.83 5.61 -4.40
C TYR A 29 5.16 4.97 -3.06
N TYR A 30 4.34 4.00 -2.66
CA TYR A 30 4.45 3.39 -1.34
C TYR A 30 4.48 1.88 -1.45
N THR A 31 5.20 1.25 -0.54
CA THR A 31 5.38 -0.20 -0.53
C THR A 31 5.06 -0.73 0.87
N ILE A 32 4.25 -1.78 0.92
CA ILE A 32 4.07 -2.56 2.15
C ILE A 32 5.28 -3.47 2.29
N GLU A 33 6.03 -3.28 3.37
CA GLU A 33 7.23 -4.06 3.60
C GLU A 33 6.92 -5.42 4.26
N PRO A 34 7.68 -6.44 3.95
CA PRO A 34 8.88 -6.50 3.09
C PRO A 34 8.55 -6.70 1.60
N ALA A 35 8.27 -5.61 0.91
CA ALA A 35 8.04 -5.58 -0.55
C ALA A 35 6.91 -6.50 -1.04
N VAL A 36 5.83 -6.59 -0.26
CA VAL A 36 4.72 -7.50 -0.57
C VAL A 36 3.65 -6.87 -1.45
N ALA A 37 3.53 -5.54 -1.44
CA ALA A 37 2.54 -4.83 -2.26
C ALA A 37 3.00 -3.40 -2.52
N MET A 38 2.63 -2.84 -3.68
CA MET A 38 3.02 -1.50 -4.07
C MET A 38 1.80 -0.68 -4.48
N SER A 39 1.82 0.61 -4.14
CA SER A 39 0.77 1.54 -4.53
C SER A 39 1.00 2.06 -5.95
N GLY A 40 0.01 2.78 -6.49
CA GLY A 40 0.21 3.65 -7.63
C GLY A 40 1.01 4.91 -7.23
N ASN A 41 1.13 5.85 -8.16
CA ASN A 41 1.87 7.07 -7.94
C ASN A 41 0.97 8.19 -7.41
N TYR A 42 1.50 8.98 -6.48
CA TYR A 42 0.80 10.09 -5.85
C TYR A 42 1.60 11.38 -5.99
N ARG A 43 0.90 12.48 -6.17
CA ARG A 43 1.53 13.80 -6.27
C ARG A 43 1.87 14.32 -4.87
N LEU A 44 2.69 15.37 -4.81
CA LEU A 44 3.12 15.98 -3.54
C LEU A 44 1.92 16.35 -2.64
N ALA A 45 0.86 16.89 -3.22
CA ALA A 45 -0.34 17.26 -2.46
C ALA A 45 -1.05 16.06 -1.83
N GLU A 46 -0.78 14.85 -2.32
CA GLU A 46 -1.39 13.61 -1.86
C GLU A 46 -0.40 12.74 -1.06
N ARG A 47 0.77 13.28 -0.76
CA ARG A 47 1.85 12.55 -0.11
C ARG A 47 1.42 12.01 1.25
N LEU A 48 1.69 10.72 1.46
CA LEU A 48 1.43 10.04 2.73
C LEU A 48 2.57 10.34 3.72
N ILE A 49 2.22 10.74 4.91
CA ILE A 49 3.19 11.01 5.98
C ILE A 49 3.37 9.77 6.88
N ALA A 50 2.27 9.06 7.17
CA ALA A 50 2.29 7.88 8.02
C ALA A 50 3.20 6.80 7.43
N ARG A 51 3.85 6.05 8.32
CA ARG A 51 4.74 4.93 7.95
C ARG A 51 4.22 3.58 8.39
N GLN A 52 3.02 3.55 8.96
CA GLN A 52 2.29 2.33 9.27
C GLN A 52 0.83 2.53 8.93
N GLY A 53 0.20 1.45 8.49
CA GLY A 53 -1.22 1.44 8.18
C GLY A 53 -1.86 0.15 8.62
N LYS A 54 -3.18 0.13 8.62
CA LYS A 54 -3.97 -1.06 8.93
C LYS A 54 -4.62 -1.58 7.67
N VAL A 55 -4.46 -2.87 7.42
CA VAL A 55 -5.13 -3.54 6.29
C VAL A 55 -6.63 -3.66 6.62
N ILE A 56 -7.47 -3.03 5.80
CA ILE A 56 -8.92 -3.07 6.01
C ILE A 56 -9.65 -3.91 4.97
N ASP A 57 -9.00 -4.22 3.86
CA ASP A 57 -9.60 -5.07 2.83
C ASP A 57 -8.52 -5.71 1.97
N VAL A 58 -8.79 -6.95 1.53
CA VAL A 58 -7.96 -7.65 0.57
C VAL A 58 -8.91 -8.25 -0.47
N GLU A 59 -8.80 -7.77 -1.71
CA GLU A 59 -9.69 -8.18 -2.80
C GLU A 59 -8.90 -8.94 -3.87
N GLU A 60 -9.42 -10.09 -4.26
CA GLU A 60 -8.89 -10.84 -5.40
C GLU A 60 -9.61 -10.42 -6.68
N THR A 61 -8.85 -10.07 -7.70
CA THR A 61 -9.38 -9.70 -9.01
C THR A 61 -8.63 -10.45 -10.11
N PRO A 62 -9.13 -10.45 -11.36
CA PRO A 62 -8.39 -11.02 -12.50
C PRO A 62 -7.03 -10.36 -12.72
N ARG A 63 -6.81 -9.17 -12.18
CA ARG A 63 -5.54 -8.42 -12.31
C ARG A 63 -4.58 -8.66 -11.16
N GLY A 64 -4.97 -9.43 -10.15
CA GLY A 64 -4.19 -9.70 -8.96
C GLY A 64 -4.95 -9.35 -7.69
N PHE A 65 -4.22 -9.18 -6.61
CA PHE A 65 -4.79 -8.89 -5.30
C PHE A 65 -4.60 -7.43 -4.97
N PHE A 66 -5.66 -6.77 -4.51
CA PHE A 66 -5.60 -5.38 -4.07
C PHE A 66 -5.81 -5.29 -2.57
N VAL A 67 -4.84 -4.68 -1.92
CA VAL A 67 -4.84 -4.47 -0.47
C VAL A 67 -5.20 -3.02 -0.21
N THR A 68 -6.24 -2.78 0.59
CA THR A 68 -6.60 -1.44 1.00
C THR A 68 -6.13 -1.22 2.43
N CYS A 69 -5.39 -0.14 2.64
CA CYS A 69 -4.91 0.24 3.96
C CYS A 69 -5.51 1.57 4.40
N GLU A 70 -5.77 1.67 5.68
CA GLU A 70 -6.21 2.88 6.36
C GLU A 70 -5.04 3.48 7.13
N PHE A 71 -4.90 4.79 7.07
CA PHE A 71 -3.83 5.51 7.75
C PHE A 71 -4.41 6.54 8.70
N ASN A 72 -3.73 6.70 9.82
CA ASN A 72 -4.16 7.64 10.86
C ASN A 72 -3.56 9.04 10.60
N GLU A 73 -4.12 9.70 9.58
CA GLU A 73 -3.73 11.09 9.26
C GLU A 73 -4.83 11.84 8.52
#